data_0d663474fec9c8539aa1baad62202140
#
_entry.id   0d663474fec9c8539aa1baad62202140
#
_cell.length_a   1.000
_cell.length_b   1.000
_cell.length_c   1.000
_cell.angle_alpha   90.00
_cell.angle_beta   90.00
_cell.angle_gamma   90.00
#
_symmetry.space_group_name_H-M   'P 1'
#
loop_
_entity.id
_entity.type
_entity.pdbx_description
1 polymer ?
#
loop_
_entity_poly.entity_id
_entity_poly.type
_entity_poly.pdbx_seq_one_letter_code
_entity_poly.pdbx_strand_id
1 'polypeptide(L)'
;MLKTNYHTHTIRCGHASGEDEEFVLEAIALGFTELGFTDHIMLPDHPQIGIRGDYSLLDDYVNSLNKLKEKYKDRITIHIGFEAEAMKYYFPYYRSLLKSGKIQYLILGNHCEIVDGQLKWFFSHATSKKDVVKYT
;
A
#
# COMPACT_ATOMS: atom_id res chain seq x y z
N MET A 1 0.25 7.86 -26.14
CA MET A 1 -0.72 7.37 -25.12
C MET A 1 -0.01 7.38 -23.77
N LEU A 2 -0.60 8.04 -22.77
CA LEU A 2 -0.07 7.98 -21.39
C LEU A 2 -0.19 6.55 -20.86
N LYS A 3 0.91 6.02 -20.32
CA LYS A 3 0.96 4.67 -19.76
C LYS A 3 1.21 4.81 -18.27
N THR A 4 0.24 4.45 -17.43
CA THR A 4 0.26 4.68 -15.99
C THR A 4 -0.10 3.41 -15.24
N ASN A 5 0.50 3.21 -14.07
CA ASN A 5 0.13 2.19 -13.10
C ASN A 5 0.18 2.82 -11.70
N TYR A 6 -0.90 2.71 -10.95
CA TYR A 6 -1.01 3.26 -9.58
C TYR A 6 -1.15 2.18 -8.51
N HIS A 7 -0.95 0.90 -8.86
CA HIS A 7 -1.08 -0.20 -7.91
C HIS A 7 0.10 -1.17 -8.05
N THR A 8 1.17 -0.90 -7.31
CA THR A 8 2.39 -1.71 -7.30
C THR A 8 2.82 -1.96 -5.85
N HIS A 9 3.08 -3.22 -5.52
CA HIS A 9 3.56 -3.65 -4.21
C HIS A 9 5.09 -3.79 -4.20
N THR A 10 5.70 -3.61 -3.02
CA THR A 10 7.13 -3.83 -2.78
C THR A 10 7.37 -5.09 -1.95
N ILE A 11 8.62 -5.48 -1.81
CA ILE A 11 9.01 -6.64 -1.00
C ILE A 11 8.51 -6.57 0.46
N ARG A 12 8.24 -5.35 0.97
CA ARG A 12 7.84 -5.14 2.37
C ARG A 12 6.48 -5.75 2.70
N CYS A 13 5.59 -5.90 1.73
CA CYS A 13 4.30 -6.57 1.95
C CYS A 13 4.40 -8.10 2.03
N GLY A 14 5.56 -8.68 1.70
CA GLY A 14 5.81 -10.12 1.83
C GLY A 14 5.27 -11.00 0.69
N HIS A 15 4.64 -10.42 -0.33
CA HIS A 15 4.14 -11.14 -1.50
C HIS A 15 4.56 -10.51 -2.84
N ALA A 16 5.47 -9.55 -2.80
CA ALA A 16 6.22 -9.09 -3.96
C ALA A 16 7.69 -9.42 -3.78
N SER A 17 8.46 -9.43 -4.85
CA SER A 17 9.91 -9.69 -4.85
C SER A 17 10.63 -8.66 -5.70
N GLY A 18 11.91 -8.44 -5.43
CA GLY A 18 12.75 -7.46 -6.12
C GLY A 18 12.91 -6.16 -5.34
N GLU A 19 13.89 -5.37 -5.74
CA GLU A 19 14.18 -4.06 -5.16
C GLU A 19 13.22 -3.00 -5.71
N ASP A 20 12.91 -1.98 -4.92
CA ASP A 20 12.02 -0.88 -5.35
C ASP A 20 12.47 -0.25 -6.67
N GLU A 21 13.78 -0.15 -6.89
CA GLU A 21 14.37 0.43 -8.09
C GLU A 21 14.15 -0.44 -9.35
N GLU A 22 14.11 -1.75 -9.21
CA GLU A 22 13.85 -2.66 -10.34
C GLU A 22 12.47 -2.42 -10.94
N PHE A 23 11.44 -2.17 -10.11
CA PHE A 23 10.10 -1.80 -10.59
C PHE A 23 10.10 -0.48 -11.36
N VAL A 24 10.87 0.52 -10.89
CA VAL A 24 10.99 1.81 -11.59
C VAL A 24 11.67 1.64 -12.94
N LEU A 25 12.78 0.90 -12.98
CA LEU A 25 13.53 0.66 -14.22
C LEU A 25 12.70 -0.10 -15.25
N GLU A 26 11.97 -1.12 -14.81
CA GLU A 26 11.08 -1.90 -15.68
C GLU A 26 9.94 -1.03 -16.22
N ALA A 27 9.31 -0.22 -15.36
CA ALA A 27 8.27 0.72 -15.79
C ALA A 27 8.79 1.70 -16.86
N ILE A 28 9.99 2.24 -16.67
CA ILE A 28 10.63 3.13 -17.64
C ILE A 28 10.91 2.37 -18.96
N ALA A 29 11.45 1.14 -18.90
CA ALA A 29 11.74 0.32 -20.08
C ALA A 29 10.48 0.01 -20.89
N LEU A 30 9.36 -0.19 -20.22
CA LEU A 30 8.04 -0.43 -20.80
C LEU A 30 7.33 0.85 -21.26
N GLY A 31 7.92 2.04 -21.08
CA GLY A 31 7.40 3.32 -21.52
C GLY A 31 6.27 3.86 -20.63
N PHE A 32 6.25 3.52 -19.36
CA PHE A 32 5.35 4.17 -18.39
C PHE A 32 5.79 5.60 -18.13
N THR A 33 4.83 6.50 -18.01
CA THR A 33 5.05 7.92 -17.65
C THR A 33 4.82 8.19 -16.18
N GLU A 34 4.01 7.33 -15.53
CA GLU A 34 3.72 7.44 -14.10
C GLU A 34 3.67 6.04 -13.46
N LEU A 35 4.24 5.93 -12.27
CA LEU A 35 4.23 4.71 -11.45
C LEU A 35 3.84 5.06 -10.02
N GLY A 36 2.83 4.40 -9.49
CA GLY A 36 2.38 4.51 -8.12
C GLY A 36 2.70 3.26 -7.31
N PHE A 37 3.37 3.43 -6.18
CA PHE A 37 3.59 2.37 -5.21
C PHE A 37 2.49 2.41 -4.15
N THR A 38 1.91 1.26 -3.85
CA THR A 38 0.77 1.10 -2.94
C THR A 38 0.82 -0.23 -2.21
N ASP A 39 1.84 -0.43 -1.39
CA ASP A 39 1.86 -1.58 -0.48
C ASP A 39 0.59 -1.60 0.36
N HIS A 40 0.21 -2.76 0.87
CA HIS A 40 -0.81 -2.81 1.92
C HIS A 40 -0.38 -1.92 3.08
N ILE A 41 -1.27 -1.03 3.52
CA ILE A 41 -0.95 -0.04 4.54
C ILE A 41 -0.46 -0.71 5.83
N MET A 42 0.65 -0.22 6.36
CA MET A 42 1.25 -0.72 7.59
C MET A 42 0.45 -0.21 8.79
N LEU A 43 -0.10 -1.13 9.59
CA LEU A 43 -1.00 -0.80 10.70
C LEU A 43 -0.21 -0.79 12.02
N PRO A 44 -0.35 0.26 12.85
CA PRO A 44 0.47 0.40 14.06
C PRO A 44 0.20 -0.65 15.14
N ASP A 45 -0.99 -1.24 15.16
CA ASP A 45 -1.49 -2.10 16.23
C ASP A 45 -2.00 -3.48 15.76
N HIS A 46 -1.99 -3.73 14.45
CA HIS A 46 -2.42 -5.00 13.88
C HIS A 46 -1.39 -5.51 12.86
N PRO A 47 -0.26 -6.07 13.33
CA PRO A 47 0.75 -6.63 12.45
C PRO A 47 0.20 -7.85 11.69
N GLN A 48 0.52 -7.96 10.40
CA GLN A 48 0.09 -9.06 9.55
C GLN A 48 1.25 -9.52 8.67
N ILE A 49 2.16 -10.28 9.27
CA ILE A 49 3.36 -10.79 8.60
C ILE A 49 2.98 -11.58 7.34
N GLY A 50 3.66 -11.29 6.23
CA GLY A 50 3.43 -11.94 4.94
C GLY A 50 2.26 -11.38 4.12
N ILE A 51 1.58 -10.35 4.63
CA ILE A 51 0.49 -9.66 3.93
C ILE A 51 0.79 -8.17 3.83
N ARG A 52 1.20 -7.57 4.93
CA ARG A 52 1.62 -6.16 4.99
C ARG A 52 2.94 -6.02 5.74
N GLY A 53 3.70 -4.99 5.41
CA GLY A 53 4.92 -4.65 6.11
C GLY A 53 4.65 -4.33 7.57
N ASP A 54 5.62 -4.63 8.44
CA ASP A 54 5.60 -4.16 9.82
C ASP A 54 5.58 -2.63 9.87
N TYR A 55 4.90 -2.06 10.86
CA TYR A 55 4.77 -0.61 11.00
C TYR A 55 6.11 0.13 11.12
N SER A 56 7.14 -0.52 11.67
CA SER A 56 8.49 0.02 11.74
C SER A 56 9.14 0.28 10.36
N LEU A 57 8.64 -0.35 9.31
CA LEU A 57 9.12 -0.17 7.93
C LEU A 57 8.50 1.04 7.21
N LEU A 58 7.56 1.76 7.84
CA LEU A 58 6.88 2.89 7.22
C LEU A 58 7.84 3.95 6.71
N ASP A 59 8.78 4.37 7.55
CA ASP A 59 9.74 5.42 7.17
C ASP A 59 10.76 4.90 6.15
N ASP A 60 11.14 3.62 6.20
CA ASP A 60 11.98 3.00 5.18
C ASP A 60 11.28 3.00 3.80
N TYR A 61 10.02 2.58 3.74
CA TYR A 61 9.20 2.63 2.52
C TYR A 61 9.14 4.05 1.93
N VAL A 62 8.76 5.02 2.73
CA VAL A 62 8.62 6.41 2.28
C VAL A 62 9.96 6.99 1.82
N ASN A 63 11.04 6.74 2.57
CA ASN A 63 12.37 7.27 2.26
C ASN A 63 12.97 6.63 1.01
N SER A 64 12.83 5.31 0.85
CA SER A 64 13.29 4.58 -0.34
C SER A 64 12.63 5.15 -1.60
N LEU A 65 11.30 5.24 -1.59
CA LEU A 65 10.54 5.72 -2.76
C LEU A 65 10.77 7.20 -3.06
N ASN A 66 10.97 8.06 -2.04
CA ASN A 66 11.33 9.46 -2.28
C ASN A 66 12.72 9.62 -2.92
N LYS A 67 13.69 8.78 -2.57
CA LYS A 67 15.01 8.75 -3.24
C LYS A 67 14.85 8.39 -4.72
N LEU A 68 14.04 7.39 -5.03
CA LEU A 68 13.78 6.98 -6.42
C LEU A 68 13.00 8.05 -7.19
N LYS A 69 12.03 8.68 -6.56
CA LYS A 69 11.27 9.79 -7.12
C LYS A 69 12.19 10.95 -7.55
N GLU A 70 13.14 11.32 -6.72
CA GLU A 70 14.13 12.37 -7.06
C GLU A 70 15.12 11.89 -8.12
N LYS A 71 15.62 10.65 -8.00
CA LYS A 71 16.60 10.07 -8.94
C LYS A 71 16.07 9.99 -10.38
N TYR A 72 14.79 9.68 -10.55
CA TYR A 72 14.18 9.40 -11.86
C TYR A 72 13.18 10.47 -12.32
N LYS A 73 13.12 11.64 -11.66
CA LYS A 73 12.12 12.70 -11.91
C LYS A 73 12.02 13.17 -13.36
N ASP A 74 13.12 13.09 -14.13
CA ASP A 74 13.16 13.50 -15.54
C ASP A 74 12.73 12.36 -16.49
N ARG A 75 12.43 11.18 -15.99
CA ARG A 75 12.10 9.98 -16.77
C ARG A 75 10.72 9.41 -16.48
N ILE A 76 10.28 9.47 -15.23
CA ILE A 76 9.00 8.93 -14.78
C ILE A 76 8.53 9.69 -13.54
N THR A 77 7.22 9.93 -13.45
CA THR A 77 6.62 10.47 -12.22
C THR A 77 6.30 9.33 -11.26
N ILE A 78 6.86 9.37 -10.05
CA ILE A 78 6.60 8.37 -9.02
C ILE A 78 5.63 8.93 -7.98
N HIS A 79 4.59 8.19 -7.68
CA HIS A 79 3.60 8.48 -6.65
C HIS A 79 3.73 7.48 -5.51
N ILE A 80 3.66 7.97 -4.27
CA ILE A 80 3.76 7.16 -3.06
C ILE A 80 2.41 7.14 -2.39
N GLY A 81 1.85 5.96 -2.21
CA GLY A 81 0.56 5.75 -1.58
C GLY A 81 0.53 4.44 -0.80
N PHE A 82 -0.66 4.02 -0.45
CA PHE A 82 -0.94 2.72 0.13
C PHE A 82 -2.27 2.16 -0.37
N GLU A 83 -2.37 0.85 -0.44
CA GLU A 83 -3.64 0.15 -0.45
C GLU A 83 -4.14 0.02 0.99
N ALA A 84 -5.18 0.79 1.33
CA ALA A 84 -5.70 0.92 2.68
C ALA A 84 -7.06 0.23 2.81
N GLU A 85 -7.24 -0.52 3.90
CA GLU A 85 -8.51 -1.16 4.20
C GLU A 85 -9.61 -0.13 4.55
N ALA A 86 -10.84 -0.38 4.14
CA ALA A 86 -12.00 0.50 4.41
C ALA A 86 -12.44 0.51 5.88
N MET A 87 -11.50 0.46 6.81
CA MET A 87 -11.77 0.39 8.25
C MET A 87 -11.85 1.77 8.89
N LYS A 88 -13.03 2.16 9.35
CA LYS A 88 -13.28 3.47 10.00
C LYS A 88 -12.34 3.76 11.18
N TYR A 89 -11.96 2.72 11.91
CA TYR A 89 -11.00 2.80 13.02
C TYR A 89 -9.69 3.47 12.62
N TYR A 90 -9.18 3.19 11.41
CA TYR A 90 -7.92 3.73 10.92
C TYR A 90 -8.03 5.04 10.13
N PHE A 91 -9.20 5.57 9.87
CA PHE A 91 -9.34 6.82 9.11
C PHE A 91 -8.56 8.01 9.69
N PRO A 92 -8.46 8.21 11.02
CA PRO A 92 -7.61 9.26 11.57
C PRO A 92 -6.14 9.07 11.22
N TYR A 93 -5.64 7.84 11.29
CA TYR A 93 -4.27 7.48 10.91
C TYR A 93 -4.02 7.75 9.41
N TYR A 94 -4.92 7.30 8.54
CA TYR A 94 -4.81 7.54 7.09
C TYR A 94 -4.77 9.03 6.75
N ARG A 95 -5.63 9.83 7.39
CA ARG A 95 -5.62 11.28 7.23
C ARG A 95 -4.33 11.92 7.72
N SER A 96 -3.72 11.41 8.79
CA SER A 96 -2.45 11.92 9.29
C SER A 96 -1.31 11.69 8.29
N LEU A 97 -1.25 10.51 7.66
CA LEU A 97 -0.27 10.20 6.62
C LEU A 97 -0.40 11.13 5.41
N LEU A 98 -1.63 11.35 4.92
CA LEU A 98 -1.89 12.27 3.82
C LEU A 98 -1.53 13.72 4.19
N LYS A 99 -1.95 14.18 5.36
CA LYS A 99 -1.67 15.56 5.83
C LYS A 99 -0.19 15.83 6.07
N SER A 100 0.57 14.82 6.50
CA SER A 100 2.03 14.95 6.70
C SER A 100 2.81 15.06 5.38
N GLY A 101 2.18 14.74 4.24
CA GLY A 101 2.84 14.68 2.93
C GLY A 101 3.72 13.44 2.75
N LYS A 102 3.74 12.50 3.69
CA LYS A 102 4.46 11.23 3.55
C LYS A 102 3.95 10.42 2.36
N ILE A 103 2.65 10.49 2.11
CA ILE A 103 2.00 9.84 0.97
C ILE A 103 1.09 10.83 0.22
N GLN A 104 0.82 10.55 -1.06
CA GLN A 104 -0.01 11.40 -1.91
C GLN A 104 -1.44 10.89 -2.08
N TYR A 105 -1.65 9.56 -1.97
CA TYR A 105 -2.95 8.96 -2.23
C TYR A 105 -3.13 7.63 -1.51
N LEU A 106 -4.35 7.14 -1.53
CA LEU A 106 -4.74 5.82 -1.05
C LEU A 106 -5.61 5.12 -2.09
N ILE A 107 -5.38 3.81 -2.28
CA ILE A 107 -6.33 2.93 -2.92
C ILE A 107 -7.18 2.30 -1.82
N LEU A 108 -8.47 2.26 -2.01
CA LEU A 108 -9.38 1.62 -1.06
C LEU A 108 -9.39 0.12 -1.29
N GLY A 109 -8.83 -0.64 -0.34
CA GLY A 109 -8.97 -2.09 -0.22
C GLY A 109 -10.18 -2.44 0.68
N ASN A 110 -10.72 -3.62 0.49
CA ASN A 110 -11.77 -4.17 1.35
C ASN A 110 -11.56 -5.67 1.52
N HIS A 111 -10.45 -6.04 2.17
CA HIS A 111 -10.04 -7.43 2.34
C HIS A 111 -10.34 -7.95 3.75
N CYS A 112 -10.40 -7.05 4.73
CA CYS A 112 -10.57 -7.41 6.14
C CYS A 112 -11.30 -6.29 6.92
N GLU A 113 -11.82 -6.67 8.10
CA GLU A 113 -12.45 -5.75 9.05
C GLU A 113 -12.11 -6.18 10.48
N ILE A 114 -12.20 -5.22 11.43
CA ILE A 114 -12.08 -5.51 12.86
C ILE A 114 -13.43 -6.00 13.38
N VAL A 115 -13.49 -7.26 13.75
CA VAL A 115 -14.67 -7.92 14.31
C VAL A 115 -14.35 -8.42 15.71
N ASP A 116 -15.07 -7.92 16.72
CA ASP A 116 -14.84 -8.25 18.14
C ASP A 116 -13.38 -8.03 18.59
N GLY A 117 -12.76 -6.93 18.12
CA GLY A 117 -11.39 -6.55 18.43
C GLY A 117 -10.32 -7.37 17.70
N GLN A 118 -10.70 -8.24 16.78
CA GLN A 118 -9.79 -9.04 15.97
C GLN A 118 -9.91 -8.69 14.49
N LEU A 119 -8.78 -8.60 13.81
CA LEU A 119 -8.76 -8.41 12.37
C LEU A 119 -9.12 -9.73 11.67
N LYS A 120 -10.22 -9.74 10.91
CA LYS A 120 -10.71 -10.90 10.16
C LYS A 120 -10.67 -10.64 8.67
N TRP A 121 -10.10 -11.57 7.94
CA TRP A 121 -10.06 -11.55 6.47
C TRP A 121 -11.36 -12.10 5.89
N PHE A 122 -11.96 -11.38 4.93
CA PHE A 122 -13.20 -11.81 4.28
C PHE A 122 -13.05 -13.08 3.46
N PHE A 123 -11.84 -13.37 2.99
CA PHE A 123 -11.53 -14.55 2.16
C PHE A 123 -10.96 -15.73 2.95
N SER A 124 -10.89 -15.66 4.28
CA SER A 124 -10.41 -16.76 5.09
C SER A 124 -11.54 -17.79 5.32
N HIS A 125 -11.17 -19.08 5.42
CA HIS A 125 -12.13 -20.15 5.79
C HIS A 125 -12.76 -19.94 7.18
N ALA A 126 -12.17 -19.10 8.02
CA ALA A 126 -12.68 -18.76 9.35
C ALA A 126 -13.74 -17.64 9.33
N THR A 127 -13.94 -16.97 8.19
CA THR A 127 -14.89 -15.85 8.06
C THR A 127 -16.21 -16.35 7.49
N SER A 128 -17.31 -16.17 8.22
CA SER A 128 -18.63 -16.60 7.74
C SER A 128 -19.19 -15.63 6.68
N LYS A 129 -20.08 -16.12 5.81
CA LYS A 129 -20.83 -15.27 4.86
C LYS A 129 -21.59 -14.13 5.56
N LYS A 130 -22.06 -14.35 6.79
CA LYS A 130 -22.76 -13.32 7.59
C LYS A 130 -21.82 -12.19 7.99
N ASP A 131 -20.56 -12.51 8.34
CA ASP A 131 -19.56 -11.51 8.70
C ASP A 131 -19.22 -10.65 7.47
N VAL A 132 -19.02 -11.26 6.29
CA VAL A 132 -18.79 -10.53 5.05
C VAL A 132 -19.93 -9.56 4.76
N VAL A 133 -21.18 -10.01 4.75
CA VAL A 133 -22.35 -9.16 4.44
C VAL A 133 -22.54 -8.04 5.47
N LYS A 134 -22.16 -8.23 6.72
CA LYS A 134 -22.35 -7.22 7.78
C LYS A 134 -21.33 -6.09 7.68
N TYR A 135 -20.11 -6.36 7.17
CA TYR A 135 -18.97 -5.43 7.23
C TYR A 135 -18.51 -4.92 5.85
N THR A 136 -19.08 -5.38 4.76
CA THR A 136 -18.90 -4.84 3.41
C THR A 136 -19.99 -3.84 3.05
#